data_7864623da0783fac00d57f12a1717db2
#
_entry.id   7864623da0783fac00d57f12a1717db2
#
_cell.length_a   1.000
_cell.length_b   1.000
_cell.length_c   1.000
_cell.angle_alpha   90.00
_cell.angle_beta   90.00
_cell.angle_gamma   90.00
#
_symmetry.space_group_name_H-M   'P 1'
#
loop_
_entity.id
_entity.type
_entity.pdbx_description
1 polymer ?
#
loop_
_entity_poly.entity_id
_entity_poly.type
_entity_poly.pdbx_seq_one_letter_code
_entity_poly.pdbx_strand_id
1 'polypeptide(L)'
;MTIENSEVPSSERVAHHACYGLLSSAEFNEHVSALPVGDQRFFWMQSPLKILTAGATEHAYPEFQLDGRLNHSLLSRVRELYRLQTLSENFVWDFLRTRHKLLGGKTGVDFLQGCFSVAIIAMPPREREDHFLDLIHEEIGRLSQ
;
A
#
# COMPACT_ATOMS: atom_id res chain seq x y z
N MET A 1 21.29 -0.39 -29.53
CA MET A 1 20.74 -0.26 -29.28
C MET A 1 20.29 0.43 -28.44
N THR A 2 20.13 1.04 -28.25
CA THR A 2 19.42 1.86 -27.60
C THR A 2 18.45 1.31 -26.69
N ILE A 3 18.32 0.10 -26.66
CA ILE A 3 17.40 -0.53 -25.80
C ILE A 3 17.74 -0.32 -24.38
N GLU A 4 18.98 -0.13 -24.13
CA GLU A 4 19.43 0.09 -22.79
C GLU A 4 18.83 1.30 -22.19
N ASN A 5 18.60 2.29 -23.01
CA ASN A 5 18.03 3.50 -22.49
C ASN A 5 16.66 3.31 -21.96
N SER A 6 15.91 2.42 -22.57
CA SER A 6 14.59 2.19 -22.07
C SER A 6 14.61 1.26 -20.90
N GLU A 7 15.71 0.59 -20.66
CA GLU A 7 15.76 -0.31 -19.53
C GLU A 7 15.69 0.41 -18.20
N VAL A 8 16.30 1.58 -18.08
CA VAL A 8 16.21 2.31 -16.82
C VAL A 8 14.79 2.70 -16.50
N PRO A 9 14.04 3.36 -17.40
CA PRO A 9 12.63 3.61 -17.12
C PRO A 9 11.83 2.32 -16.96
N SER A 10 12.23 1.30 -17.70
CA SER A 10 11.55 0.02 -17.59
C SER A 10 11.76 -0.60 -16.23
N SER A 11 12.96 -0.47 -15.68
CA SER A 11 13.24 -1.00 -14.36
C SER A 11 12.40 -0.32 -13.30
N GLU A 12 12.24 0.98 -13.42
CA GLU A 12 11.41 1.70 -12.47
C GLU A 12 9.96 1.26 -12.58
N ARG A 13 9.49 1.06 -13.80
CA ARG A 13 8.12 0.59 -13.97
C ARG A 13 7.93 -0.80 -13.42
N VAL A 14 8.92 -1.68 -13.61
CA VAL A 14 8.84 -3.02 -13.08
C VAL A 14 8.81 -2.99 -11.56
N ALA A 15 9.69 -2.20 -10.95
CA ALA A 15 9.70 -2.08 -9.50
C ALA A 15 8.38 -1.51 -8.99
N HIS A 16 7.83 -0.54 -9.72
CA HIS A 16 6.56 0.05 -9.33
C HIS A 16 5.42 -0.96 -9.44
N HIS A 17 5.44 -1.77 -10.50
CA HIS A 17 4.44 -2.82 -10.66
C HIS A 17 4.55 -3.86 -9.56
N ALA A 18 5.77 -4.15 -9.11
CA ALA A 18 5.95 -5.13 -8.05
C ALA A 18 5.23 -4.72 -6.77
N CYS A 19 4.98 -3.41 -6.58
CA CYS A 19 4.27 -2.94 -5.40
C CYS A 19 2.85 -3.46 -5.33
N TYR A 20 2.28 -3.91 -6.43
CA TYR A 20 0.91 -4.40 -6.47
C TYR A 20 0.84 -5.92 -6.55
N GLY A 21 1.97 -6.59 -6.42
CA GLY A 21 2.01 -8.04 -6.41
C GLY A 21 1.43 -8.60 -5.13
N LEU A 22 1.00 -9.86 -5.23
CA LEU A 22 0.46 -10.58 -4.08
C LEU A 22 1.35 -11.79 -3.84
N LEU A 23 1.67 -12.04 -2.58
CA LEU A 23 2.52 -13.16 -2.19
C LEU A 23 1.70 -14.17 -1.41
N SER A 24 2.04 -15.45 -1.56
CA SER A 24 1.46 -16.47 -0.71
C SER A 24 2.02 -16.31 0.70
N SER A 25 1.41 -16.99 1.66
CA SER A 25 1.88 -16.96 3.04
C SER A 25 3.34 -17.43 3.12
N ALA A 26 3.68 -18.49 2.39
CA ALA A 26 5.04 -19.00 2.40
C ALA A 26 6.03 -18.03 1.80
N GLU A 27 5.65 -17.41 0.68
CA GLU A 27 6.51 -16.41 0.02
C GLU A 27 6.70 -15.19 0.91
N PHE A 28 5.62 -14.74 1.53
CA PHE A 28 5.68 -13.57 2.41
C PHE A 28 6.61 -13.84 3.59
N ASN A 29 6.45 -15.00 4.23
CA ASN A 29 7.30 -15.38 5.36
C ASN A 29 8.76 -15.47 4.96
N GLU A 30 9.04 -15.98 3.76
CA GLU A 30 10.39 -16.07 3.27
C GLU A 30 11.02 -14.69 3.11
N HIS A 31 10.26 -13.75 2.54
CA HIS A 31 10.74 -12.38 2.38
C HIS A 31 10.94 -11.69 3.73
N VAL A 32 10.03 -11.89 4.68
CA VAL A 32 10.17 -11.30 6.00
C VAL A 32 11.41 -11.83 6.70
N SER A 33 11.68 -13.13 6.53
CA SER A 33 12.85 -13.74 7.17
C SER A 33 14.17 -13.19 6.64
N ALA A 34 14.16 -12.61 5.44
CA ALA A 34 15.34 -12.01 4.85
C ALA A 34 15.54 -10.55 5.28
N LEU A 35 14.58 -9.97 6.00
CA LEU A 35 14.67 -8.59 6.44
C LEU A 35 15.53 -8.47 7.71
N PRO A 36 16.02 -7.26 8.04
CA PRO A 36 16.68 -7.04 9.32
C PRO A 36 15.78 -7.41 10.49
N VAL A 37 16.35 -7.79 11.60
CA VAL A 37 15.63 -8.31 12.75
C VAL A 37 14.53 -7.36 13.24
N GLY A 38 14.82 -6.06 13.25
CA GLY A 38 13.83 -5.07 13.66
C GLY A 38 12.61 -5.06 12.79
N ASP A 39 12.83 -5.17 11.47
CA ASP A 39 11.71 -5.19 10.50
C ASP A 39 10.94 -6.49 10.62
N GLN A 40 11.63 -7.61 10.81
CA GLN A 40 10.95 -8.89 11.04
C GLN A 40 10.02 -8.80 12.24
N ARG A 41 10.54 -8.22 13.33
CA ARG A 41 9.76 -8.08 14.56
C ARG A 41 8.51 -7.25 14.30
N PHE A 42 8.63 -6.19 13.50
CA PHE A 42 7.49 -5.35 13.17
C PHE A 42 6.37 -6.19 12.56
N PHE A 43 6.70 -7.01 11.56
CA PHE A 43 5.68 -7.80 10.87
C PHE A 43 5.08 -8.89 11.76
N TRP A 44 5.88 -9.46 12.66
CA TRP A 44 5.35 -10.51 13.52
C TRP A 44 4.53 -9.96 14.68
N MET A 45 4.82 -8.75 15.13
CA MET A 45 4.06 -8.13 16.21
C MET A 45 2.84 -7.37 15.71
N GLN A 46 2.93 -6.83 14.50
CA GLN A 46 1.83 -6.12 13.86
C GLN A 46 1.26 -7.07 12.82
N SER A 47 0.02 -7.47 12.95
CA SER A 47 -0.57 -8.34 11.93
C SER A 47 -0.39 -7.73 10.54
N PRO A 48 0.33 -8.40 9.63
CA PRO A 48 0.47 -7.84 8.28
C PRO A 48 -0.85 -7.84 7.55
N LEU A 49 -0.99 -6.92 6.59
CA LEU A 49 -2.17 -6.84 5.74
C LEU A 49 -2.26 -8.12 4.92
N LYS A 50 -3.42 -8.77 4.97
CA LYS A 50 -3.68 -9.98 4.18
C LYS A 50 -5.08 -9.91 3.62
N ILE A 51 -5.25 -10.46 2.44
CA ILE A 51 -6.53 -10.38 1.74
C ILE A 51 -6.94 -11.76 1.23
N LEU A 52 -8.21 -11.90 0.90
CA LEU A 52 -8.70 -13.10 0.23
C LEU A 52 -8.76 -12.82 -1.26
N THR A 53 -8.11 -13.67 -2.06
CA THR A 53 -8.19 -13.55 -3.50
C THR A 53 -9.46 -14.25 -3.99
N ALA A 54 -9.97 -13.80 -5.12
CA ALA A 54 -11.19 -14.34 -5.67
C ALA A 54 -11.05 -15.84 -5.92
N GLY A 55 -11.99 -16.63 -5.41
CA GLY A 55 -12.01 -18.07 -5.62
C GLY A 55 -11.01 -18.84 -4.77
N ALA A 56 -10.26 -18.16 -3.90
CA ALA A 56 -9.28 -18.82 -3.06
C ALA A 56 -9.78 -18.94 -1.64
N THR A 57 -9.31 -19.97 -0.95
CA THR A 57 -9.60 -20.12 0.47
C THR A 57 -8.45 -19.65 1.31
N GLU A 58 -7.32 -19.32 0.69
CA GLU A 58 -6.13 -18.89 1.38
C GLU A 58 -5.94 -17.39 1.24
N HIS A 59 -5.27 -16.81 2.23
CA HIS A 59 -4.94 -15.40 2.20
C HIS A 59 -3.71 -15.16 1.35
N ALA A 60 -3.66 -13.97 0.73
CA ALA A 60 -2.48 -13.49 0.03
C ALA A 60 -2.03 -12.20 0.71
N TYR A 61 -0.75 -11.91 0.59
CA TYR A 61 -0.15 -10.76 1.26
C TYR A 61 0.34 -9.77 0.22
N PRO A 62 -0.20 -8.54 0.21
CA PRO A 62 0.32 -7.53 -0.71
C PRO A 62 1.80 -7.27 -0.49
N GLU A 63 2.55 -7.31 -1.57
CA GLU A 63 4.00 -7.22 -1.51
C GLU A 63 4.50 -5.84 -1.10
N PHE A 64 3.72 -4.80 -1.36
CA PHE A 64 4.16 -3.42 -1.10
C PHE A 64 4.53 -3.19 0.35
N GLN A 65 3.94 -3.95 1.26
CA GLN A 65 4.21 -3.73 2.69
C GLN A 65 5.62 -4.14 3.11
N LEU A 66 6.35 -4.81 2.23
CA LEU A 66 7.75 -5.14 2.48
C LEU A 66 8.70 -4.03 2.05
N ASP A 67 8.19 -2.98 1.44
CA ASP A 67 9.02 -1.87 0.96
C ASP A 67 9.48 -1.01 2.13
N GLY A 68 10.79 -0.78 2.21
CA GLY A 68 11.37 0.01 3.30
C GLY A 68 10.96 1.48 3.30
N ARG A 69 10.40 1.98 2.18
CA ARG A 69 9.94 3.36 2.11
C ARG A 69 8.53 3.54 2.63
N LEU A 70 7.85 2.47 2.95
CA LEU A 70 6.46 2.52 3.34
C LEU A 70 6.25 3.21 4.68
N ASN A 71 5.25 4.07 4.75
CA ASN A 71 4.83 4.67 6.00
C ASN A 71 3.89 3.69 6.71
N HIS A 72 4.48 2.78 7.48
CA HIS A 72 3.73 1.72 8.17
C HIS A 72 2.75 2.30 9.19
N SER A 73 3.14 3.38 9.84
CA SER A 73 2.28 4.01 10.84
C SER A 73 0.99 4.51 10.20
N LEU A 74 1.10 5.15 9.04
CA LEU A 74 -0.06 5.65 8.33
C LEU A 74 -0.91 4.50 7.80
N LEU A 75 -0.28 3.44 7.31
CA LEU A 75 -1.00 2.25 6.86
C LEU A 75 -1.83 1.66 8.00
N SER A 76 -1.25 1.59 9.20
CA SER A 76 -1.98 1.09 10.36
C SER A 76 -3.21 1.92 10.67
N ARG A 77 -3.10 3.24 10.54
CA ARG A 77 -4.24 4.12 10.76
C ARG A 77 -5.32 3.89 9.71
N VAL A 78 -4.93 3.69 8.46
CA VAL A 78 -5.90 3.41 7.39
C VAL A 78 -6.66 2.12 7.70
N ARG A 79 -5.93 1.07 8.06
CA ARG A 79 -6.56 -0.22 8.39
C ARG A 79 -7.51 -0.09 9.55
N GLU A 80 -7.14 0.70 10.55
CA GLU A 80 -7.99 0.90 11.72
C GLU A 80 -9.30 1.60 11.34
N LEU A 81 -9.25 2.59 10.47
CA LEU A 81 -10.45 3.28 10.03
C LEU A 81 -11.44 2.33 9.34
N TYR A 82 -10.93 1.45 8.50
CA TYR A 82 -11.77 0.45 7.83
C TYR A 82 -12.31 -0.55 8.85
N ARG A 83 -11.46 -1.00 9.77
CA ARG A 83 -11.85 -2.00 10.75
C ARG A 83 -12.96 -1.48 11.67
N LEU A 84 -12.90 -0.21 12.03
CA LEU A 84 -13.92 0.40 12.89
C LEU A 84 -15.31 0.41 12.22
N GLN A 85 -15.33 0.32 10.89
CA GLN A 85 -16.58 0.25 10.15
C GLN A 85 -16.90 -1.18 9.72
N THR A 86 -16.23 -2.17 10.29
CA THR A 86 -16.36 -3.59 10.00
C THR A 86 -16.15 -3.93 8.51
N LEU A 87 -15.29 -3.17 7.86
CA LEU A 87 -14.92 -3.42 6.47
C LEU A 87 -13.66 -4.26 6.42
N SER A 88 -13.64 -5.26 5.54
CA SER A 88 -12.53 -6.21 5.46
C SER A 88 -11.28 -5.57 4.86
N GLU A 89 -10.15 -6.25 5.04
CA GLU A 89 -8.88 -5.80 4.48
C GLU A 89 -8.88 -5.78 2.95
N ASN A 90 -9.79 -6.52 2.33
CA ASN A 90 -9.93 -6.45 0.87
C ASN A 90 -10.34 -5.06 0.42
N PHE A 91 -11.17 -4.38 1.20
CA PHE A 91 -11.55 -3.00 0.89
C PHE A 91 -10.37 -2.05 1.04
N VAL A 92 -9.51 -2.29 2.04
CA VAL A 92 -8.28 -1.51 2.19
C VAL A 92 -7.41 -1.67 0.94
N TRP A 93 -7.23 -2.92 0.51
CA TRP A 93 -6.39 -3.21 -0.65
C TRP A 93 -6.98 -2.58 -1.92
N ASP A 94 -8.29 -2.63 -2.10
CA ASP A 94 -8.92 -2.01 -3.25
C ASP A 94 -8.65 -0.51 -3.28
N PHE A 95 -8.76 0.16 -2.14
CA PHE A 95 -8.47 1.58 -2.05
C PHE A 95 -6.99 1.85 -2.38
N LEU A 96 -6.10 1.06 -1.82
CA LEU A 96 -4.67 1.31 -1.95
C LEU A 96 -4.15 1.13 -3.37
N ARG A 97 -4.76 0.25 -4.14
CA ARG A 97 -4.29 0.02 -5.51
C ARG A 97 -5.06 0.81 -6.57
N THR A 98 -6.04 1.59 -6.16
CA THR A 98 -6.81 2.41 -7.07
C THR A 98 -6.17 3.79 -7.21
N ARG A 99 -6.18 4.34 -8.43
CA ARG A 99 -5.72 5.69 -8.66
C ARG A 99 -6.81 6.65 -8.21
N HIS A 100 -6.42 7.69 -7.49
CA HIS A 100 -7.37 8.66 -6.95
C HIS A 100 -7.10 10.03 -7.51
N LYS A 101 -8.15 10.65 -8.02
CA LYS A 101 -8.03 11.99 -8.59
C LYS A 101 -7.51 12.98 -7.55
N LEU A 102 -7.98 12.85 -6.31
CA LEU A 102 -7.57 13.75 -5.23
C LEU A 102 -6.14 13.51 -4.77
N LEU A 103 -5.50 12.44 -5.25
CA LEU A 103 -4.07 12.21 -5.02
C LEU A 103 -3.27 12.53 -6.28
N GLY A 104 -3.88 13.26 -7.22
CA GLY A 104 -3.20 13.61 -8.46
C GLY A 104 -3.02 12.43 -9.39
N GLY A 105 -3.91 11.46 -9.33
CA GLY A 105 -3.81 10.26 -10.15
C GLY A 105 -2.91 9.19 -9.56
N LYS A 106 -2.38 9.40 -8.36
CA LYS A 106 -1.56 8.42 -7.69
C LYS A 106 -2.43 7.44 -6.90
N THR A 107 -1.90 6.28 -6.61
CA THR A 107 -2.60 5.29 -5.80
C THR A 107 -2.34 5.52 -4.31
N GLY A 108 -3.11 4.84 -3.47
CA GLY A 108 -2.84 4.88 -2.04
C GLY A 108 -1.47 4.29 -1.71
N VAL A 109 -1.04 3.25 -2.43
CA VAL A 109 0.29 2.69 -2.23
C VAL A 109 1.36 3.74 -2.54
N ASP A 110 1.20 4.46 -3.65
CA ASP A 110 2.14 5.55 -3.99
C ASP A 110 2.25 6.55 -2.85
N PHE A 111 1.13 6.96 -2.30
CA PHE A 111 1.12 7.92 -1.21
C PHE A 111 1.85 7.38 0.01
N LEU A 112 1.59 6.13 0.37
CA LEU A 112 2.23 5.52 1.53
C LEU A 112 3.73 5.36 1.34
N GLN A 113 4.20 5.28 0.11
CA GLN A 113 5.62 5.16 -0.20
C GLN A 113 6.30 6.50 -0.42
N GLY A 114 5.57 7.59 -0.24
CA GLY A 114 6.12 8.93 -0.42
C GLY A 114 6.19 9.40 -1.86
N CYS A 115 5.51 8.70 -2.77
CA CYS A 115 5.47 9.08 -4.18
C CYS A 115 4.28 9.99 -4.40
N PHE A 116 4.48 11.28 -4.17
CA PHE A 116 3.40 12.27 -4.20
C PHE A 116 3.31 12.98 -5.54
N SER A 117 2.09 13.42 -5.88
CA SER A 117 1.90 14.32 -7.00
C SER A 117 2.46 15.69 -6.65
N VAL A 118 2.60 16.55 -7.66
CA VAL A 118 3.13 17.91 -7.45
C VAL A 118 2.28 18.67 -6.44
N ALA A 119 0.97 18.59 -6.56
CA ALA A 119 0.07 19.31 -5.66
C ALA A 119 0.20 18.82 -4.21
N ILE A 120 0.35 17.51 -4.05
CA ILE A 120 0.47 16.92 -2.72
C ILE A 120 1.82 17.26 -2.08
N ILE A 121 2.89 17.21 -2.87
CA ILE A 121 4.22 17.47 -2.34
C ILE A 121 4.36 18.91 -1.90
N ALA A 122 3.55 19.82 -2.45
CA ALA A 122 3.56 21.23 -2.07
C ALA A 122 2.92 21.45 -0.69
N MET A 123 2.17 20.50 -0.18
CA MET A 123 1.53 20.62 1.12
C MET A 123 2.52 20.30 2.24
N PRO A 124 2.38 20.93 3.42
CA PRO A 124 3.14 20.48 4.59
C PRO A 124 2.81 19.02 4.92
N PRO A 125 3.74 18.27 5.52
CA PRO A 125 3.51 16.85 5.79
C PRO A 125 2.22 16.55 6.55
N ARG A 126 1.88 17.36 7.53
CA ARG A 126 0.65 17.12 8.30
C ARG A 126 -0.59 17.29 7.42
N GLU A 127 -0.58 18.29 6.54
CA GLU A 127 -1.70 18.50 5.64
C GLU A 127 -1.84 17.36 4.65
N ARG A 128 -0.71 16.80 4.21
CA ARG A 128 -0.74 15.65 3.31
C ARG A 128 -1.47 14.49 3.97
N GLU A 129 -1.14 14.19 5.22
CA GLU A 129 -1.78 13.09 5.93
C GLU A 129 -3.25 13.35 6.14
N ASP A 130 -3.60 14.56 6.54
CA ASP A 130 -5.00 14.91 6.75
C ASP A 130 -5.79 14.77 5.46
N HIS A 131 -5.21 15.22 4.35
CA HIS A 131 -5.83 15.10 3.04
C HIS A 131 -6.08 13.63 2.67
N PHE A 132 -5.08 12.78 2.92
CA PHE A 132 -5.18 11.36 2.63
C PHE A 132 -6.26 10.70 3.49
N LEU A 133 -6.28 11.01 4.77
CA LEU A 133 -7.27 10.43 5.68
C LEU A 133 -8.68 10.92 5.38
N ASP A 134 -8.83 12.19 4.96
CA ASP A 134 -10.13 12.71 4.56
C ASP A 134 -10.65 11.95 3.34
N LEU A 135 -9.78 11.65 2.39
CA LEU A 135 -10.16 10.87 1.23
C LEU A 135 -10.66 9.48 1.64
N ILE A 136 -9.98 8.87 2.62
CA ILE A 136 -10.36 7.56 3.12
C ILE A 136 -11.72 7.63 3.81
N HIS A 137 -11.97 8.68 4.59
CA HIS A 137 -13.27 8.86 5.23
C HIS A 137 -14.39 8.96 4.21
N GLU A 138 -14.16 9.67 3.10
CA GLU A 138 -15.14 9.75 2.03
C GLU A 138 -15.39 8.39 1.40
N GLU A 139 -14.32 7.65 1.16
CA GLU A 139 -14.43 6.33 0.56
C GLU A 139 -15.22 5.39 1.44
N ILE A 140 -14.91 5.37 2.73
CA ILE A 140 -15.62 4.54 3.69
C ILE A 140 -17.09 4.93 3.75
N GLY A 141 -17.38 6.24 3.69
CA GLY A 141 -18.75 6.71 3.68
C GLY A 141 -19.54 6.17 2.49
N ARG A 142 -18.91 6.12 1.31
CA ARG A 142 -19.56 5.58 0.13
C ARG A 142 -19.82 4.09 0.26
N LEU A 143 -18.88 3.36 0.83
CA LEU A 143 -19.02 1.91 1.00
C LEU A 143 -20.07 1.54 2.05
N SER A 144 -20.37 2.45 2.96
CA SER A 144 -21.29 2.18 4.05
C SER A 144 -22.73 2.54 3.73
N GLN A 145 -22.98 3.04 2.53
CA GLN A 145 -24.35 3.41 2.13
C GLN A 145 -25.14 2.25 1.57
#